data_c0119e80a98d7e71a24a445d82aee48b
#
_entry.id   c0119e80a98d7e71a24a445d82aee48b
#
_cell.length_a   1.000
_cell.length_b   1.000
_cell.length_c   1.000
_cell.angle_alpha   90.00
_cell.angle_beta   90.00
_cell.angle_gamma   90.00
#
_symmetry.space_group_name_H-M   'P 1'
#
loop_
_entity.id
_entity.type
_entity.pdbx_description
1 polymer ?
#
loop_
_entity_poly.entity_id
_entity_poly.type
_entity_poly.pdbx_seq_one_letter_code
_entity_poly.pdbx_strand_id
1 'polypeptide(L)'
;VVEEAIITEIKATEKAAVIREMVYSLRDSQKVNSKDVENIIKALIKREELGSTGIGKGVAVPHTKHDCIKKIMGTIARSTKGVDFNALDGEPVYLFFLLLSPNDSAGAHLAALERISTVIRDSDLRRFMREASGKDGMVEILREVDGIQV
;
A
#
# COMPACT_ATOMS: atom_id res chain seq x y z
N VAL A 1 2.68 -0.90 9.80
CA VAL A 1 2.08 0.22 9.06
C VAL A 1 2.50 1.55 9.65
N VAL A 2 2.95 2.46 8.80
CA VAL A 2 3.29 3.82 9.22
C VAL A 2 2.00 4.64 9.29
N GLU A 3 1.51 4.83 10.49
CA GLU A 3 0.21 5.49 10.74
C GLU A 3 0.15 6.91 10.15
N GLU A 4 1.20 7.68 10.34
CA GLU A 4 1.25 9.08 9.88
C GLU A 4 1.21 9.20 8.36
N ALA A 5 1.55 8.13 7.64
CA ALA A 5 1.58 8.11 6.19
C ALA A 5 0.27 7.62 5.57
N ILE A 6 -0.71 7.22 6.36
CA ILE A 6 -2.01 6.76 5.85
C ILE A 6 -2.70 7.91 5.12
N ILE A 7 -3.16 7.63 3.89
CA ILE A 7 -3.86 8.61 3.06
C ILE A 7 -5.34 8.24 3.00
N THR A 8 -6.18 9.04 3.63
CA THR A 8 -7.63 8.77 3.70
C THR A 8 -8.35 9.04 2.39
N GLU A 9 -7.81 9.94 1.59
CA GLU A 9 -8.33 10.21 0.25
C GLU A 9 -7.17 10.56 -0.67
N ILE A 10 -6.82 9.64 -1.55
CA ILE A 10 -5.74 9.85 -2.51
C ILE A 10 -6.21 10.81 -3.59
N LYS A 11 -5.35 11.74 -4.00
CA LYS A 11 -5.68 12.73 -5.02
C LYS A 11 -5.41 12.21 -6.42
N ALA A 12 -4.46 11.30 -6.56
CA ALA A 12 -4.05 10.75 -7.84
C ALA A 12 -5.17 9.93 -8.47
N THR A 13 -5.22 9.93 -9.80
CA THR A 13 -6.24 9.23 -10.57
C THR A 13 -5.66 8.15 -11.47
N GLU A 14 -4.33 7.99 -11.48
CA GLU A 14 -3.67 6.96 -12.29
C GLU A 14 -2.62 6.22 -11.48
N LYS A 15 -2.25 5.03 -11.94
CA LYS A 15 -1.38 4.09 -11.23
C LYS A 15 -0.06 4.71 -10.76
N ALA A 16 0.71 5.29 -11.67
CA ALA A 16 2.03 5.85 -11.32
C ALA A 16 1.91 7.00 -10.33
N ALA A 17 0.89 7.84 -10.47
CA ALA A 17 0.65 8.96 -9.57
C ALA A 17 0.23 8.51 -8.18
N VAL A 18 -0.54 7.41 -8.07
CA VAL A 18 -0.90 6.81 -6.77
C VAL A 18 0.35 6.33 -6.06
N ILE A 19 1.20 5.59 -6.75
CA ILE A 19 2.46 5.08 -6.18
C ILE A 19 3.31 6.26 -5.69
N ARG A 20 3.44 7.29 -6.50
CA ARG A 20 4.21 8.49 -6.16
C ARG A 20 3.64 9.15 -4.90
N GLU A 21 2.35 9.34 -4.83
CA GLU A 21 1.70 9.98 -3.69
C GLU A 21 1.95 9.20 -2.38
N MET A 22 1.88 7.88 -2.45
CA MET A 22 2.12 7.04 -1.27
C MET A 22 3.58 7.09 -0.80
N VAL A 23 4.54 7.08 -1.73
CA VAL A 23 5.96 7.17 -1.36
C VAL A 23 6.28 8.54 -0.76
N TYR A 24 5.72 9.60 -1.33
CA TYR A 24 5.90 10.95 -0.78
C TYR A 24 5.29 11.09 0.62
N SER A 25 4.20 10.38 0.89
CA SER A 25 3.62 10.35 2.24
C SER A 25 4.59 9.73 3.24
N LEU A 26 5.30 8.67 2.86
CA LEU A 26 6.33 8.07 3.71
C LEU A 26 7.51 9.02 3.92
N ARG A 27 7.90 9.78 2.88
CA ARG A 27 8.93 10.82 3.02
C ARG A 27 8.50 11.90 4.01
N ASP A 28 7.27 12.37 3.89
CA ASP A 28 6.73 13.43 4.75
C ASP A 28 6.63 12.96 6.20
N SER A 29 6.46 11.66 6.41
CA SER A 29 6.45 11.03 7.74
C SER A 29 7.86 10.68 8.22
N GLN A 30 8.90 11.09 7.49
CA GLN A 30 10.31 10.89 7.81
C GLN A 30 10.75 9.42 7.86
N LYS A 31 10.05 8.55 7.14
CA LYS A 31 10.37 7.11 7.05
C LYS A 31 11.21 6.78 5.82
N VAL A 32 11.21 7.67 4.84
CA VAL A 32 11.98 7.54 3.61
C VAL A 32 12.73 8.87 3.40
N ASN A 33 14.01 8.79 3.08
CA ASN A 33 14.82 9.99 2.79
C ASN A 33 14.42 10.57 1.43
N SER A 34 14.42 11.90 1.34
CA SER A 34 14.10 12.61 0.10
C SER A 34 14.95 12.15 -1.08
N LYS A 35 16.22 11.84 -0.84
CA LYS A 35 17.16 11.39 -1.88
C LYS A 35 16.80 10.02 -2.45
N ASP A 36 16.03 9.20 -1.71
CA ASP A 36 15.70 7.83 -2.11
C ASP A 36 14.33 7.71 -2.76
N VAL A 37 13.50 8.76 -2.68
CA VAL A 37 12.11 8.73 -3.14
C VAL A 37 11.99 8.26 -4.58
N GLU A 38 12.73 8.89 -5.50
CA GLU A 38 12.60 8.56 -6.93
C GLU A 38 13.07 7.13 -7.24
N ASN A 39 14.08 6.65 -6.55
CA ASN A 39 14.56 5.26 -6.74
C ASN A 39 13.53 4.25 -6.28
N ILE A 40 12.85 4.53 -5.17
CA ILE A 40 11.79 3.67 -4.65
C ILE A 40 10.60 3.67 -5.62
N ILE A 41 10.21 4.84 -6.11
CA ILE A 41 9.11 4.96 -7.07
C ILE A 41 9.43 4.15 -8.34
N LYS A 42 10.64 4.28 -8.86
CA LYS A 42 11.07 3.53 -10.05
C LYS A 42 11.00 2.03 -9.81
N ALA A 43 11.43 1.56 -8.65
CA ALA A 43 11.40 0.14 -8.31
C ALA A 43 9.96 -0.37 -8.24
N LEU A 44 9.05 0.40 -7.65
CA LEU A 44 7.63 0.05 -7.58
C LEU A 44 6.99 -0.01 -8.95
N ILE A 45 7.26 0.98 -9.80
CA ILE A 45 6.72 1.03 -11.16
C ILE A 45 7.25 -0.15 -11.97
N LYS A 46 8.54 -0.45 -11.84
CA LYS A 46 9.15 -1.60 -12.53
C LYS A 46 8.48 -2.92 -12.12
N ARG A 47 8.16 -3.08 -10.84
CA ARG A 47 7.43 -4.25 -10.36
C ARG A 47 6.03 -4.34 -11.01
N GLU A 48 5.34 -3.21 -11.15
CA GLU A 48 4.02 -3.17 -11.79
C GLU A 48 4.09 -3.54 -13.28
N GLU A 49 5.18 -3.24 -13.95
CA GLU A 49 5.40 -3.61 -15.35
C GLU A 49 5.49 -5.11 -15.56
N LEU A 50 5.91 -5.87 -14.54
CA LEU A 50 5.95 -7.34 -14.58
C LEU A 50 4.56 -7.96 -14.47
N GLY A 51 3.59 -7.21 -13.99
CA GLY A 51 2.22 -7.63 -13.78
C GLY A 51 1.60 -6.78 -12.68
N SER A 52 0.33 -6.44 -12.84
CA SER A 52 -0.34 -5.58 -11.88
C SER A 52 -0.40 -6.21 -10.48
N THR A 53 -0.19 -5.39 -9.45
CA THR A 53 -0.44 -5.77 -8.06
C THR A 53 -1.90 -5.52 -7.66
N GLY A 54 -2.73 -5.06 -8.59
CA GLY A 54 -4.19 -4.99 -8.41
C GLY A 54 -4.75 -6.40 -8.47
N ILE A 55 -5.02 -6.98 -7.31
CA ILE A 55 -5.37 -8.40 -7.18
C ILE A 55 -6.87 -8.67 -7.37
N GLY A 56 -7.63 -7.63 -7.61
CA GLY A 56 -9.09 -7.72 -7.71
C GLY A 56 -9.77 -7.30 -6.42
N LYS A 57 -11.10 -7.26 -6.43
CA LYS A 57 -11.95 -6.87 -5.29
C LYS A 57 -11.66 -5.45 -4.80
N GLY A 58 -11.16 -4.60 -5.68
CA GLY A 58 -10.90 -3.20 -5.37
C GLY A 58 -9.65 -2.96 -4.57
N VAL A 59 -8.70 -3.90 -4.55
CA VAL A 59 -7.46 -3.80 -3.75
C VAL A 59 -6.23 -3.96 -4.61
N ALA A 60 -5.21 -3.17 -4.34
CA ALA A 60 -3.88 -3.33 -4.93
C ALA A 60 -2.83 -3.35 -3.81
N VAL A 61 -1.72 -4.05 -4.06
CA VAL A 61 -0.63 -4.18 -3.10
C VAL A 61 0.70 -3.84 -3.78
N PRO A 62 0.95 -2.55 -4.08
CA PRO A 62 2.26 -2.16 -4.60
C PRO A 62 3.35 -2.54 -3.60
N HIS A 63 4.42 -3.18 -4.08
CA HIS A 63 5.47 -3.64 -3.19
C HIS A 63 6.80 -3.74 -3.92
N THR A 64 7.88 -3.57 -3.17
CA THR A 64 9.23 -3.80 -3.67
C THR A 64 10.21 -4.00 -2.53
N LYS A 65 11.35 -4.59 -2.86
CA LYS A 65 12.52 -4.63 -1.98
C LYS A 65 13.56 -3.67 -2.53
N HIS A 66 14.28 -2.96 -1.68
CA HIS A 66 15.28 -2.00 -2.11
C HIS A 66 16.37 -1.83 -1.06
N ASP A 67 17.60 -1.56 -1.52
CA ASP A 67 18.76 -1.37 -0.65
C ASP A 67 18.60 -0.21 0.33
N CYS A 68 17.90 0.84 -0.06
CA CYS A 68 17.72 2.02 0.79
C CYS A 68 16.73 1.80 1.93
N ILE A 69 15.97 0.71 1.90
CA ILE A 69 15.02 0.38 2.95
C ILE A 69 15.75 -0.42 4.03
N LYS A 70 15.76 0.10 5.26
CA LYS A 70 16.49 -0.52 6.38
C LYS A 70 15.60 -1.45 7.20
N LYS A 71 14.30 -1.21 7.18
CA LYS A 71 13.33 -1.91 8.00
C LYS A 71 12.04 -2.05 7.19
N ILE A 72 11.39 -3.19 7.30
CA ILE A 72 10.11 -3.41 6.61
C ILE A 72 9.09 -2.36 7.04
N MET A 73 8.39 -1.79 6.09
CA MET A 73 7.41 -0.76 6.36
C MET A 73 6.31 -0.76 5.31
N GLY A 74 5.18 -0.19 5.67
CA GLY A 74 4.08 -0.05 4.73
C GLY A 74 3.15 1.07 5.13
N THR A 75 2.26 1.41 4.23
CA THR A 75 1.18 2.34 4.51
C THR A 75 -0.02 1.98 3.66
N ILE A 76 -1.13 2.64 3.93
CA ILE A 76 -2.41 2.37 3.28
C ILE A 76 -2.96 3.67 2.71
N ALA A 77 -3.57 3.57 1.54
CA ALA A 77 -4.26 4.69 0.92
C ALA A 77 -5.65 4.25 0.48
N ARG A 78 -6.55 5.20 0.42
CA ARG A 78 -7.93 4.97 -0.02
C ARG A 78 -8.31 5.98 -1.10
N SER A 79 -9.02 5.50 -2.12
CA SER A 79 -9.65 6.34 -3.13
C SER A 79 -11.15 6.07 -3.13
N THR A 80 -11.98 7.09 -2.90
CA THR A 80 -13.43 6.91 -2.96
C THR A 80 -13.92 6.77 -4.40
N LYS A 81 -13.22 7.39 -5.34
CA LYS A 81 -13.60 7.35 -6.77
C LYS A 81 -13.13 6.09 -7.48
N GLY A 82 -12.09 5.46 -6.99
CA GLY A 82 -11.46 4.33 -7.65
C GLY A 82 -10.42 4.77 -8.68
N VAL A 83 -9.43 3.92 -8.88
CA VAL A 83 -8.32 4.17 -9.80
C VAL A 83 -8.16 2.95 -10.71
N ASP A 84 -7.97 3.18 -12.00
CA ASP A 84 -7.61 2.11 -12.92
C ASP A 84 -6.17 1.71 -12.66
N PHE A 85 -5.99 0.53 -12.08
CA PHE A 85 -4.67 0.00 -11.70
C PHE A 85 -4.31 -1.22 -12.56
N ASN A 86 -5.02 -1.44 -13.66
CA ASN A 86 -4.88 -2.64 -14.49
C ASN A 86 -5.04 -3.91 -13.64
N ALA A 87 -6.01 -3.89 -12.73
CA ALA A 87 -6.26 -5.01 -11.83
C ALA A 87 -6.62 -6.27 -12.61
N LEU A 88 -6.36 -7.42 -12.01
CA LEU A 88 -6.59 -8.72 -12.66
C LEU A 88 -8.03 -8.93 -13.07
N ASP A 89 -8.99 -8.35 -12.34
CA ASP A 89 -10.42 -8.44 -12.64
C ASP A 89 -10.93 -7.28 -13.50
N GLY A 90 -10.06 -6.36 -13.90
CA GLY A 90 -10.42 -5.20 -14.72
C GLY A 90 -11.19 -4.11 -13.98
N GLU A 91 -11.44 -4.27 -12.68
CA GLU A 91 -12.22 -3.33 -11.89
C GLU A 91 -11.36 -2.25 -11.26
N PRO A 92 -11.94 -1.08 -10.90
CA PRO A 92 -11.19 -0.04 -10.20
C PRO A 92 -10.66 -0.48 -8.84
N VAL A 93 -9.59 0.15 -8.40
CA VAL A 93 -8.99 -0.10 -7.08
C VAL A 93 -9.34 1.06 -6.15
N TYR A 94 -9.78 0.74 -4.94
CA TYR A 94 -10.18 1.70 -3.92
C TYR A 94 -9.29 1.68 -2.69
N LEU A 95 -8.58 0.58 -2.45
CA LEU A 95 -7.67 0.42 -1.31
C LEU A 95 -6.29 0.00 -1.81
N PHE A 96 -5.26 0.65 -1.29
CA PHE A 96 -3.88 0.40 -1.68
C PHE A 96 -3.06 0.09 -0.43
N PHE A 97 -2.37 -1.05 -0.44
CA PHE A 97 -1.47 -1.46 0.65
C PHE A 97 -0.05 -1.45 0.10
N LEU A 98 0.73 -0.44 0.46
CA LEU A 98 2.12 -0.33 0.03
C LEU A 98 3.03 -1.08 0.99
N LEU A 99 3.94 -1.90 0.47
CA LEU A 99 4.91 -2.64 1.26
C LEU A 99 6.32 -2.42 0.72
N LEU A 100 7.22 -1.97 1.59
CA LEU A 100 8.63 -1.78 1.27
C LEU A 100 9.47 -2.61 2.23
N SER A 101 10.46 -3.33 1.70
CA SER A 101 11.32 -4.21 2.50
C SER A 101 12.78 -4.07 2.10
N PRO A 102 13.71 -4.34 3.04
CA PRO A 102 15.12 -4.45 2.69
C PRO A 102 15.36 -5.60 1.69
N ASN A 103 16.38 -5.46 0.86
CA ASN A 103 16.71 -6.49 -0.14
C ASN A 103 17.05 -7.85 0.46
N ASP A 104 17.61 -7.87 1.66
CA ASP A 104 18.01 -9.11 2.34
C ASP A 104 16.91 -9.74 3.18
N SER A 105 15.67 -9.28 3.05
CA SER A 105 14.53 -9.71 3.86
C SER A 105 13.48 -10.45 3.05
N ALA A 106 13.88 -11.30 2.11
CA ALA A 106 12.95 -11.99 1.20
C ALA A 106 11.88 -12.79 1.94
N GLY A 107 12.27 -13.52 2.99
CA GLY A 107 11.33 -14.30 3.78
C GLY A 107 10.30 -13.44 4.52
N ALA A 108 10.77 -12.36 5.17
CA ALA A 108 9.89 -11.43 5.87
C ALA A 108 8.97 -10.69 4.89
N HIS A 109 9.49 -10.34 3.72
CA HIS A 109 8.70 -9.69 2.67
C HIS A 109 7.55 -10.58 2.21
N LEU A 110 7.85 -11.85 1.92
CA LEU A 110 6.84 -12.82 1.50
C LEU A 110 5.80 -13.05 2.60
N ALA A 111 6.24 -13.18 3.84
CA ALA A 111 5.34 -13.35 4.98
C ALA A 111 4.39 -12.16 5.13
N ALA A 112 4.90 -10.94 4.95
CA ALA A 112 4.08 -9.73 5.01
C ALA A 112 3.05 -9.71 3.88
N LEU A 113 3.44 -10.08 2.67
CA LEU A 113 2.51 -10.17 1.53
C LEU A 113 1.41 -11.20 1.79
N GLU A 114 1.76 -12.34 2.36
CA GLU A 114 0.78 -13.38 2.70
C GLU A 114 -0.23 -12.89 3.74
N ARG A 115 0.23 -12.16 4.76
CA ARG A 115 -0.64 -11.57 5.76
C ARG A 115 -1.60 -10.57 5.16
N ILE A 116 -1.10 -9.68 4.32
CA ILE A 116 -1.93 -8.70 3.64
C ILE A 116 -2.98 -9.42 2.79
N SER A 117 -2.56 -10.44 2.03
CA SER A 117 -3.48 -11.22 1.20
C SER A 117 -4.57 -11.88 2.02
N THR A 118 -4.24 -12.42 3.19
CA THR A 118 -5.22 -13.04 4.09
C THR A 118 -6.22 -12.02 4.60
N VAL A 119 -5.73 -10.85 5.03
CA VAL A 119 -6.56 -9.78 5.59
C VAL A 119 -7.54 -9.25 4.55
N ILE A 120 -7.09 -9.02 3.34
CA ILE A 120 -7.94 -8.41 2.30
C ILE A 120 -8.94 -9.40 1.68
N ARG A 121 -8.88 -10.69 1.99
CA ARG A 121 -9.92 -11.64 1.61
C ARG A 121 -11.23 -11.39 2.37
N ASP A 122 -11.14 -10.77 3.52
CA ASP A 122 -12.31 -10.48 4.35
C ASP A 122 -13.10 -9.33 3.72
N SER A 123 -14.29 -9.63 3.22
CA SER A 123 -15.15 -8.63 2.57
C SER A 123 -15.62 -7.56 3.55
N ASP A 124 -15.81 -7.92 4.81
CA ASP A 124 -16.22 -6.94 5.83
C ASP A 124 -15.09 -5.97 6.10
N LEU A 125 -13.84 -6.43 6.17
CA LEU A 125 -12.70 -5.56 6.34
C LEU A 125 -12.61 -4.55 5.20
N ARG A 126 -12.72 -5.02 3.96
CA ARG A 126 -12.66 -4.13 2.80
C ARG A 126 -13.75 -3.06 2.87
N ARG A 127 -14.97 -3.46 3.22
CA ARG A 127 -16.09 -2.53 3.35
C ARG A 127 -15.83 -1.52 4.45
N PHE A 128 -15.40 -1.98 5.64
CA PHE A 128 -15.14 -1.10 6.77
C PHE A 128 -14.03 -0.10 6.46
N MET A 129 -12.96 -0.54 5.79
CA MET A 129 -11.88 0.36 5.41
C MET A 129 -12.34 1.44 4.42
N ARG A 130 -13.19 1.05 3.47
CA ARG A 130 -13.73 2.00 2.49
C ARG A 130 -14.69 3.00 3.11
N GLU A 131 -15.42 2.60 4.14
CA GLU A 131 -16.44 3.43 4.80
C GLU A 131 -15.92 4.18 6.02
N ALA A 132 -14.71 3.88 6.49
CA ALA A 132 -14.14 4.47 7.70
C ALA A 132 -14.11 5.99 7.62
N SER A 133 -14.44 6.64 8.74
CA SER A 133 -14.41 8.10 8.83
C SER A 133 -13.03 8.56 9.25
N GLY A 134 -12.18 8.87 8.27
CA GLY A 134 -10.85 9.42 8.50
C GLY A 134 -9.80 8.42 8.94
N LYS A 135 -8.63 8.94 9.24
CA LYS A 135 -7.44 8.16 9.59
C LYS A 135 -7.66 7.33 10.85
N ASP A 136 -8.22 7.93 11.89
CA ASP A 136 -8.42 7.24 13.17
C ASP A 136 -9.33 6.02 13.02
N GLY A 137 -10.38 6.12 12.22
CA GLY A 137 -11.27 5.01 11.93
C GLY A 137 -10.56 3.88 11.20
N MET A 138 -9.71 4.22 10.23
CA MET A 138 -8.92 3.21 9.51
C MET A 138 -7.91 2.53 10.44
N VAL A 139 -7.22 3.28 11.28
CA VAL A 139 -6.26 2.75 12.24
C VAL A 139 -6.93 1.79 13.21
N GLU A 140 -8.10 2.16 13.71
CA GLU A 140 -8.85 1.32 14.66
C GLU A 140 -9.21 -0.03 14.04
N ILE A 141 -9.66 -0.03 12.78
CA ILE A 141 -9.96 -1.26 12.05
C ILE A 141 -8.71 -2.13 11.92
N LEU A 142 -7.58 -1.52 11.57
CA LEU A 142 -6.32 -2.25 11.41
C LEU A 142 -5.85 -2.88 12.72
N ARG A 143 -6.05 -2.21 13.84
CA ARG A 143 -5.65 -2.74 15.15
C ARG A 143 -6.44 -3.97 15.55
N GLU A 144 -7.66 -4.10 15.06
CA GLU A 144 -8.50 -5.26 15.34
C GLU A 144 -8.15 -6.45 14.46
N VAL A 145 -7.37 -6.25 13.41
CA VAL A 145 -7.00 -7.30 12.48
C VAL A 145 -5.72 -7.99 12.94
N ASP A 146 -5.80 -9.32 13.05
CA ASP A 146 -4.67 -10.12 13.47
C ASP A 146 -3.52 -10.03 12.47
N GLY A 147 -2.34 -9.64 12.96
CA GLY A 147 -1.12 -9.60 12.16
C GLY A 147 -0.84 -8.28 11.44
N ILE A 148 -1.71 -7.30 11.54
CA ILE A 148 -1.43 -5.94 11.05
C ILE A 148 -1.04 -5.08 12.25
N GLN A 149 0.16 -4.51 12.20
CA GLN A 149 0.67 -3.64 13.27
C GLN A 149 0.65 -2.18 12.81
N VAL A 150 0.20 -1.34 13.70
CA VAL A 150 0.09 0.10 13.46
C VAL A 150 0.91 0.87 14.48
#